data_6cf970f5d8197cf50adf4bb0c8755ed2
#
_entry.id   6cf970f5d8197cf50adf4bb0c8755ed2
#
_cell.length_a   1.000
_cell.length_b   1.000
_cell.length_c   1.000
_cell.angle_alpha   90.00
_cell.angle_beta   90.00
_cell.angle_gamma   90.00
#
_symmetry.space_group_name_H-M   'P 1'
#
loop_
_entity.id
_entity.type
_entity.pdbx_description
1 polymer ?
#
loop_
_entity_poly.entity_id
_entity_poly.type
_entity_poly.pdbx_seq_one_letter_code
_entity_poly.pdbx_strand_id
1 'polypeptide(L)'
;MLAQVIAICIFLGMFLLIILDQFERHIITLVSGALVLILVFGVCMHSPAAIWEALNLRSFFTAGFWYGAGEESTAGINWSTILFIAGMMIMVEGLGKAGFFRWLCLSLAKLVHYYVVPLLICFMCLSAVLSMFIDSITVVLFLATVTLELAQTMKFDPVPMILSEIFCANLGGAATMCGDPPNIIIGTSLGYTFFDFIENTGAIVAVCFAAVAVYFWLCFRKELLREERANGGPVVCPEPSSAITDRRAFGASAAVFLLAVVLLVTHAQTGLTVACIGVIVAALTLLVMALSHGRATVLEVIRGVDYKTLLFFIGLFVSVCGLEKTGVLDIIARFITNISGGHVATIVVIILWLSAVTSAFVDNIPFAATMIPVIRSIAAVEGMDVGVLAWALSLGTDLGGNATPIGASANVVGTSVSAKGGYPIGWGRYCKYCVPATILVMAVSTVCLFLRYL
;
A
#
# COMPACT_ATOMS: atom_id res chain seq x y z
N MET A 1 -15.42 10.73 -29.76
CA MET A 1 -14.92 9.45 -30.32
C MET A 1 -13.41 9.41 -30.51
N LEU A 2 -12.76 10.29 -31.31
CA LEU A 2 -11.31 10.23 -31.53
C LEU A 2 -10.52 10.36 -30.21
N ALA A 3 -10.87 11.34 -29.37
CA ALA A 3 -10.23 11.54 -28.05
C ALA A 3 -10.34 10.30 -27.14
N GLN A 4 -11.49 9.63 -27.14
CA GLN A 4 -11.70 8.37 -26.38
C GLN A 4 -10.78 7.25 -26.86
N VAL A 5 -10.71 7.03 -28.19
CA VAL A 5 -9.86 5.98 -28.76
C VAL A 5 -8.39 6.25 -28.45
N ILE A 6 -7.91 7.49 -28.58
CA ILE A 6 -6.53 7.86 -28.27
C ILE A 6 -6.26 7.68 -26.77
N ALA A 7 -7.16 8.13 -25.88
CA ALA A 7 -7.00 7.95 -24.44
C ALA A 7 -6.91 6.46 -24.05
N ILE A 8 -7.79 5.61 -24.64
CA ILE A 8 -7.75 4.15 -24.43
C ILE A 8 -6.43 3.56 -24.93
N CYS A 9 -5.97 3.93 -26.14
CA CYS A 9 -4.73 3.41 -26.70
C CYS A 9 -3.51 3.79 -25.84
N ILE A 10 -3.44 5.05 -25.37
CA ILE A 10 -2.35 5.52 -24.48
C ILE A 10 -2.39 4.72 -23.18
N PHE A 11 -3.55 4.57 -22.56
CA PHE A 11 -3.73 3.89 -21.30
C PHE A 11 -3.40 2.40 -21.37
N LEU A 12 -3.94 1.69 -22.38
CA LEU A 12 -3.63 0.28 -22.60
C LEU A 12 -2.16 0.07 -22.94
N GLY A 13 -1.56 0.97 -23.74
CA GLY A 13 -0.14 0.96 -24.02
C GLY A 13 0.71 1.16 -22.76
N MET A 14 0.31 2.09 -21.88
CA MET A 14 0.93 2.32 -20.58
C MET A 14 0.90 1.03 -19.73
N PHE A 15 -0.27 0.41 -19.57
CA PHE A 15 -0.42 -0.83 -18.82
C PHE A 15 0.40 -1.98 -19.40
N LEU A 16 0.37 -2.16 -20.70
CA LEU A 16 1.16 -3.18 -21.37
C LEU A 16 2.66 -3.03 -21.10
N LEU A 17 3.17 -1.79 -21.22
CA LEU A 17 4.59 -1.50 -20.94
C LEU A 17 4.95 -1.71 -19.46
N ILE A 18 4.05 -1.39 -18.54
CA ILE A 18 4.24 -1.66 -17.09
C ILE A 18 4.31 -3.17 -16.83
N ILE A 19 3.42 -3.97 -17.44
CA ILE A 19 3.40 -5.44 -17.30
C ILE A 19 4.67 -6.07 -17.90
N LEU A 20 5.15 -5.57 -19.02
CA LEU A 20 6.38 -6.07 -19.65
C LEU A 20 7.64 -5.76 -18.85
N ASP A 21 7.60 -4.80 -17.93
CA ASP A 21 8.67 -4.39 -17.00
C ASP A 21 10.04 -4.15 -17.67
N GLN A 22 10.01 -3.66 -18.94
CA GLN A 22 11.22 -3.38 -19.70
C GLN A 22 11.78 -1.98 -19.47
N PHE A 23 10.93 -1.07 -19.01
CA PHE A 23 11.27 0.32 -18.73
C PHE A 23 10.86 0.69 -17.31
N GLU A 24 11.50 1.70 -16.73
CA GLU A 24 11.14 2.20 -15.43
C GLU A 24 9.70 2.74 -15.42
N ARG A 25 8.88 2.26 -14.51
CA ARG A 25 7.43 2.53 -14.42
C ARG A 25 7.08 4.02 -14.42
N HIS A 26 7.87 4.85 -13.72
CA HIS A 26 7.65 6.29 -13.67
C HIS A 26 7.86 6.99 -15.02
N ILE A 27 8.79 6.51 -15.85
CA ILE A 27 9.01 7.05 -17.19
C ILE A 27 7.79 6.72 -18.08
N ILE A 28 7.31 5.48 -18.01
CA ILE A 28 6.12 5.05 -18.79
C ILE A 28 4.93 5.94 -18.45
N THR A 29 4.62 6.15 -17.16
CA THR A 29 3.46 6.93 -16.74
C THR A 29 3.61 8.42 -17.06
N LEU A 30 4.79 9.01 -16.87
CA LEU A 30 5.05 10.42 -17.22
C LEU A 30 4.91 10.66 -18.73
N VAL A 31 5.46 9.78 -19.57
CA VAL A 31 5.30 9.85 -21.02
C VAL A 31 3.84 9.71 -21.41
N SER A 32 3.12 8.74 -20.83
CA SER A 32 1.69 8.55 -21.08
C SER A 32 0.86 9.77 -20.64
N GLY A 33 1.15 10.34 -19.47
CA GLY A 33 0.53 11.57 -18.99
C GLY A 33 0.81 12.76 -19.93
N ALA A 34 2.03 12.92 -20.39
CA ALA A 34 2.39 13.96 -21.36
C ALA A 34 1.65 13.78 -22.70
N LEU A 35 1.53 12.53 -23.19
CA LEU A 35 0.75 12.22 -24.38
C LEU A 35 -0.74 12.56 -24.20
N VAL A 36 -1.31 12.29 -23.04
CA VAL A 36 -2.70 12.68 -22.72
C VAL A 36 -2.86 14.20 -22.73
N LEU A 37 -1.98 14.95 -22.08
CA LEU A 37 -2.04 16.41 -22.07
C LEU A 37 -1.94 16.99 -23.48
N ILE A 38 -1.05 16.48 -24.32
CA ILE A 38 -0.79 17.01 -25.65
C ILE A 38 -1.85 16.53 -26.66
N LEU A 39 -2.02 15.20 -26.78
CA LEU A 39 -2.85 14.62 -27.84
C LEU A 39 -4.34 14.65 -27.49
N VAL A 40 -4.70 14.25 -26.25
CA VAL A 40 -6.12 14.17 -25.87
C VAL A 40 -6.66 15.56 -25.58
N PHE A 41 -6.07 16.30 -24.64
CA PHE A 41 -6.59 17.61 -24.21
C PHE A 41 -6.22 18.73 -25.18
N GLY A 42 -4.97 18.75 -25.68
CA GLY A 42 -4.49 19.79 -26.61
C GLY A 42 -5.05 19.64 -28.00
N VAL A 43 -4.81 18.49 -28.66
CA VAL A 43 -5.13 18.32 -30.09
C VAL A 43 -6.58 17.87 -30.30
N CYS A 44 -7.10 16.90 -29.53
CA CYS A 44 -8.44 16.36 -29.80
C CYS A 44 -9.56 17.16 -29.17
N MET A 45 -9.38 17.62 -27.92
CA MET A 45 -10.41 18.36 -27.19
C MET A 45 -10.27 19.88 -27.30
N HIS A 46 -9.12 20.38 -27.74
CA HIS A 46 -8.80 21.82 -27.82
C HIS A 46 -9.13 22.57 -26.51
N SER A 47 -8.89 21.92 -25.37
CA SER A 47 -9.30 22.41 -24.06
C SER A 47 -8.10 22.71 -23.14
N PRO A 48 -7.54 23.94 -23.14
CA PRO A 48 -6.54 24.33 -22.15
C PRO A 48 -7.03 24.21 -20.72
N ALA A 49 -8.35 24.38 -20.49
CA ALA A 49 -8.96 24.22 -19.18
C ALA A 49 -8.77 22.80 -18.64
N ALA A 50 -8.94 21.77 -19.48
CA ALA A 50 -8.73 20.38 -19.09
C ALA A 50 -7.26 20.10 -18.70
N ILE A 51 -6.29 20.76 -19.34
CA ILE A 51 -4.87 20.67 -18.97
C ILE A 51 -4.64 21.22 -17.55
N TRP A 52 -5.18 22.43 -17.27
CA TRP A 52 -5.05 23.04 -15.95
C TRP A 52 -5.76 22.26 -14.85
N GLU A 53 -6.92 21.71 -15.13
CA GLU A 53 -7.64 20.81 -14.22
C GLU A 53 -6.86 19.51 -13.99
N ALA A 54 -6.29 18.91 -15.03
CA ALA A 54 -5.48 17.70 -14.90
C ALA A 54 -4.22 17.92 -14.05
N LEU A 55 -3.55 19.06 -14.19
CA LEU A 55 -2.38 19.42 -13.38
C LEU A 55 -2.76 19.78 -11.93
N ASN A 56 -3.97 20.25 -11.69
CA ASN A 56 -4.56 20.55 -10.37
C ASN A 56 -3.66 21.40 -9.45
N LEU A 57 -2.83 22.31 -10.01
CA LEU A 57 -1.91 23.13 -9.21
C LEU A 57 -2.60 24.17 -8.34
N ARG A 58 -3.86 24.51 -8.64
CA ARG A 58 -4.65 25.44 -7.84
C ARG A 58 -4.97 24.91 -6.45
N SER A 59 -5.01 23.61 -6.27
CA SER A 59 -5.31 22.97 -4.98
C SER A 59 -4.38 23.44 -3.87
N PHE A 60 -3.09 23.64 -4.14
CA PHE A 60 -2.11 24.12 -3.15
C PHE A 60 -2.46 25.48 -2.51
N PHE A 61 -3.21 26.32 -3.21
CA PHE A 61 -3.58 27.67 -2.77
C PHE A 61 -4.95 27.74 -2.12
N THR A 62 -5.64 26.61 -1.98
CA THR A 62 -6.95 26.54 -1.29
C THR A 62 -6.75 26.20 0.20
N ALA A 63 -7.52 26.84 1.07
CA ALA A 63 -7.46 26.51 2.49
C ALA A 63 -7.87 25.04 2.76
N GLY A 64 -8.84 24.53 1.99
CA GLY A 64 -9.32 23.15 2.10
C GLY A 64 -8.27 22.09 1.79
N PHE A 65 -7.20 22.43 1.05
CA PHE A 65 -6.09 21.51 0.81
C PHE A 65 -5.27 21.22 2.08
N TRP A 66 -5.16 22.19 2.98
CA TRP A 66 -4.36 22.11 4.19
C TRP A 66 -5.18 21.84 5.44
N TYR A 67 -6.41 22.39 5.47
CA TYR A 67 -7.27 22.35 6.64
C TYR A 67 -8.75 22.34 6.24
N GLY A 68 -9.52 21.40 6.78
CA GLY A 68 -10.95 21.26 6.59
C GLY A 68 -11.34 19.92 5.93
N ALA A 69 -12.60 19.55 6.04
CA ALA A 69 -13.18 18.41 5.34
C ALA A 69 -13.61 18.83 3.91
N GLY A 70 -12.69 19.45 3.15
CA GLY A 70 -12.97 19.79 1.76
C GLY A 70 -12.99 18.53 0.90
N GLU A 71 -14.03 18.34 0.10
CA GLU A 71 -13.96 17.43 -1.03
C GLU A 71 -12.81 17.91 -1.92
N GLU A 72 -11.70 17.17 -1.92
CA GLU A 72 -10.63 17.45 -2.86
C GLU A 72 -11.19 17.25 -4.27
N SER A 73 -10.87 18.20 -5.15
CA SER A 73 -11.19 18.07 -6.57
C SER A 73 -10.60 16.76 -7.07
N THR A 74 -11.48 15.81 -7.41
CA THR A 74 -11.11 14.44 -7.80
C THR A 74 -10.58 14.36 -9.22
N ALA A 75 -10.62 15.46 -9.96
CA ALA A 75 -10.13 15.55 -11.32
C ALA A 75 -8.65 15.95 -11.34
N GLY A 76 -7.81 15.12 -11.93
CA GLY A 76 -6.40 15.40 -12.13
C GLY A 76 -5.47 14.86 -11.04
N ILE A 77 -4.28 15.48 -10.91
CA ILE A 77 -3.26 15.02 -9.97
C ILE A 77 -3.74 15.23 -8.52
N ASN A 78 -3.75 14.14 -7.75
CA ASN A 78 -4.04 14.18 -6.32
C ASN A 78 -2.76 14.52 -5.54
N TRP A 79 -2.49 15.81 -5.39
CA TRP A 79 -1.31 16.32 -4.69
C TRP A 79 -1.32 15.99 -3.20
N SER A 80 -2.49 15.86 -2.59
CA SER A 80 -2.62 15.49 -1.18
C SER A 80 -2.03 14.09 -0.91
N THR A 81 -2.40 13.13 -1.73
CA THR A 81 -1.82 11.78 -1.71
C THR A 81 -0.30 11.81 -1.90
N ILE A 82 0.19 12.56 -2.90
CA ILE A 82 1.62 12.61 -3.21
C ILE A 82 2.43 13.22 -2.06
N LEU A 83 1.96 14.33 -1.49
CA LEU A 83 2.65 14.96 -0.34
C LEU A 83 2.61 14.11 0.91
N PHE A 84 1.48 13.44 1.15
CA PHE A 84 1.36 12.51 2.27
C PHE A 84 2.35 11.36 2.16
N ILE A 85 2.37 10.67 1.02
CA ILE A 85 3.31 9.56 0.77
C ILE A 85 4.75 10.02 0.91
N ALA A 86 5.11 11.16 0.31
CA ALA A 86 6.46 11.72 0.43
C ALA A 86 6.83 12.01 1.89
N GLY A 87 5.90 12.58 2.67
CA GLY A 87 6.09 12.86 4.08
C GLY A 87 6.30 11.60 4.91
N MET A 88 5.49 10.58 4.67
CA MET A 88 5.62 9.29 5.35
C MET A 88 6.92 8.57 4.98
N MET A 89 7.36 8.61 3.72
CA MET A 89 8.65 8.05 3.29
C MET A 89 9.83 8.72 4.03
N ILE A 90 9.81 10.05 4.18
CA ILE A 90 10.82 10.78 4.95
C ILE A 90 10.83 10.32 6.42
N MET A 91 9.66 10.20 7.03
CA MET A 91 9.54 9.76 8.42
C MET A 91 10.10 8.34 8.61
N VAL A 92 9.72 7.44 7.74
CA VAL A 92 10.09 6.02 7.82
C VAL A 92 11.61 5.85 7.59
N GLU A 93 12.19 6.60 6.64
CA GLU A 93 13.65 6.60 6.43
C GLU A 93 14.40 7.11 7.66
N GLY A 94 13.92 8.20 8.30
CA GLY A 94 14.47 8.71 9.55
C GLY A 94 14.37 7.71 10.70
N LEU A 95 13.22 7.05 10.83
CA LEU A 95 12.95 6.03 11.84
C LEU A 95 13.85 4.79 11.65
N GLY A 96 14.05 4.38 10.38
CA GLY A 96 14.94 3.29 10.00
C GLY A 96 16.40 3.58 10.39
N LYS A 97 16.89 4.80 10.08
CA LYS A 97 18.24 5.25 10.45
C LYS A 97 18.46 5.30 11.97
N ALA A 98 17.41 5.61 12.74
CA ALA A 98 17.46 5.56 14.20
C ALA A 98 17.51 4.13 14.78
N GLY A 99 17.33 3.08 13.93
CA GLY A 99 17.36 1.67 14.31
C GLY A 99 16.07 1.14 14.91
N PHE A 100 14.95 1.87 14.76
CA PHE A 100 13.67 1.55 15.39
C PHE A 100 13.14 0.17 14.96
N PHE A 101 13.11 -0.13 13.68
CA PHE A 101 12.55 -1.39 13.19
C PHE A 101 13.36 -2.60 13.64
N ARG A 102 14.70 -2.51 13.57
CA ARG A 102 15.58 -3.59 14.05
C ARG A 102 15.43 -3.79 15.54
N TRP A 103 15.38 -2.71 16.33
CA TRP A 103 15.12 -2.78 17.76
C TRP A 103 13.79 -3.46 18.08
N LEU A 104 12.73 -3.09 17.37
CA LEU A 104 11.39 -3.63 17.58
C LEU A 104 11.34 -5.13 17.29
N CYS A 105 11.88 -5.57 16.14
CA CYS A 105 11.96 -6.98 15.77
C CYS A 105 12.75 -7.80 16.77
N LEU A 106 13.94 -7.32 17.18
CA LEU A 106 14.77 -8.02 18.16
C LEU A 106 14.13 -8.04 19.56
N SER A 107 13.39 -7.01 19.93
CA SER A 107 12.65 -6.96 21.20
C SER A 107 11.53 -8.00 21.25
N LEU A 108 10.79 -8.15 20.15
CA LEU A 108 9.77 -9.19 20.02
C LEU A 108 10.38 -10.59 19.97
N ALA A 109 11.48 -10.77 19.24
CA ALA A 109 12.19 -12.04 19.22
C ALA A 109 12.67 -12.46 20.61
N LYS A 110 13.19 -11.51 21.39
CA LYS A 110 13.58 -11.74 22.79
C LYS A 110 12.38 -12.06 23.68
N LEU A 111 11.22 -11.39 23.47
CA LEU A 111 9.98 -11.64 24.23
C LEU A 111 9.49 -13.09 24.06
N VAL A 112 9.61 -13.65 22.88
CA VAL A 112 9.25 -15.05 22.60
C VAL A 112 10.43 -16.02 22.81
N HIS A 113 11.49 -15.59 23.51
CA HIS A 113 12.68 -16.38 23.84
C HIS A 113 13.33 -17.02 22.61
N TYR A 114 13.21 -16.38 21.44
CA TYR A 114 13.74 -16.86 20.16
C TYR A 114 13.22 -18.23 19.71
N TYR A 115 12.04 -18.66 20.20
CA TYR A 115 11.38 -19.84 19.65
C TYR A 115 10.82 -19.53 18.24
N VAL A 116 11.15 -20.37 17.25
CA VAL A 116 10.89 -20.06 15.84
C VAL A 116 9.39 -20.02 15.50
N VAL A 117 8.57 -20.91 16.07
CA VAL A 117 7.13 -20.93 15.80
C VAL A 117 6.40 -19.75 16.46
N PRO A 118 6.61 -19.39 17.74
CA PRO A 118 6.10 -18.14 18.29
C PRO A 118 6.60 -16.90 17.55
N LEU A 119 7.86 -16.91 17.08
CA LEU A 119 8.44 -15.82 16.30
C LEU A 119 7.70 -15.60 14.99
N LEU A 120 7.33 -16.67 14.27
CA LEU A 120 6.48 -16.59 13.07
C LEU A 120 5.19 -15.79 13.34
N ILE A 121 4.45 -16.14 14.40
CA ILE A 121 3.19 -15.47 14.73
C ILE A 121 3.44 -14.00 15.15
N CYS A 122 4.47 -13.76 15.95
CA CYS A 122 4.83 -12.40 16.36
C CYS A 122 5.20 -11.52 15.17
N PHE A 123 5.97 -12.05 14.20
CA PHE A 123 6.38 -11.28 13.02
C PHE A 123 5.22 -11.08 12.04
N MET A 124 4.29 -12.04 11.93
CA MET A 124 3.03 -11.84 11.22
C MET A 124 2.20 -10.72 11.85
N CYS A 125 2.03 -10.72 13.17
CA CYS A 125 1.32 -9.66 13.89
C CYS A 125 2.03 -8.31 13.71
N LEU A 126 3.36 -8.28 13.86
CA LEU A 126 4.15 -7.07 13.69
C LEU A 126 4.04 -6.51 12.29
N SER A 127 4.16 -7.38 11.28
CA SER A 127 4.02 -7.02 9.87
C SER A 127 2.65 -6.38 9.59
N ALA A 128 1.56 -7.02 10.04
CA ALA A 128 0.22 -6.48 9.86
C ALA A 128 0.01 -5.15 10.60
N VAL A 129 0.43 -5.05 11.87
CA VAL A 129 0.23 -3.83 12.68
C VAL A 129 1.07 -2.66 12.17
N LEU A 130 2.34 -2.88 11.82
CA LEU A 130 3.17 -1.80 11.26
C LEU A 130 2.63 -1.31 9.92
N SER A 131 2.16 -2.23 9.07
CA SER A 131 1.63 -1.89 7.76
C SER A 131 0.29 -1.14 7.80
N MET A 132 -0.36 -1.05 8.95
CA MET A 132 -1.51 -0.14 9.14
C MET A 132 -1.11 1.35 9.11
N PHE A 133 0.16 1.67 9.36
CA PHE A 133 0.65 3.05 9.51
C PHE A 133 1.82 3.39 8.60
N ILE A 134 2.49 2.38 8.07
CA ILE A 134 3.69 2.49 7.24
C ILE A 134 3.46 1.62 6.01
N ASP A 135 3.93 2.06 4.85
CA ASP A 135 3.76 1.30 3.62
C ASP A 135 4.33 -0.13 3.71
N SER A 136 3.63 -1.06 3.09
CA SER A 136 3.93 -2.49 3.12
C SER A 136 5.34 -2.82 2.58
N ILE A 137 5.86 -2.04 1.62
CA ILE A 137 7.20 -2.22 1.04
C ILE A 137 8.27 -2.06 2.10
N THR A 138 8.19 -0.96 2.85
CA THR A 138 9.15 -0.62 3.90
C THR A 138 9.09 -1.62 5.05
N VAL A 139 7.88 -1.99 5.48
CA VAL A 139 7.68 -2.99 6.53
C VAL A 139 8.36 -4.31 6.16
N VAL A 140 8.09 -4.81 4.96
CA VAL A 140 8.68 -6.07 4.47
C VAL A 140 10.21 -5.97 4.33
N LEU A 141 10.74 -4.84 3.84
CA LEU A 141 12.18 -4.63 3.72
C LEU A 141 12.90 -4.82 5.05
N PHE A 142 12.38 -4.19 6.11
CA PHE A 142 12.98 -4.26 7.44
C PHE A 142 12.77 -5.63 8.10
N LEU A 143 11.54 -6.17 8.08
CA LEU A 143 11.26 -7.46 8.69
C LEU A 143 12.05 -8.58 8.03
N ALA A 144 11.99 -8.70 6.70
CA ALA A 144 12.73 -9.75 5.98
C ALA A 144 14.24 -9.67 6.22
N THR A 145 14.80 -8.44 6.34
CA THR A 145 16.23 -8.27 6.65
C THR A 145 16.57 -8.83 8.05
N VAL A 146 15.75 -8.52 9.07
CA VAL A 146 15.96 -9.05 10.44
C VAL A 146 15.67 -10.55 10.50
N THR A 147 14.67 -11.02 9.78
CA THR A 147 14.37 -12.45 9.66
C THR A 147 15.55 -13.23 9.08
N LEU A 148 16.23 -12.70 8.06
CA LEU A 148 17.46 -13.29 7.53
C LEU A 148 18.60 -13.30 8.55
N GLU A 149 18.80 -12.21 9.30
CA GLU A 149 19.81 -12.14 10.38
C GLU A 149 19.55 -13.21 11.46
N LEU A 150 18.29 -13.33 11.88
CA LEU A 150 17.88 -14.35 12.88
C LEU A 150 18.00 -15.76 12.30
N ALA A 151 17.61 -15.98 11.06
CA ALA A 151 17.70 -17.28 10.40
C ALA A 151 19.15 -17.78 10.27
N GLN A 152 20.09 -16.91 9.93
CA GLN A 152 21.52 -17.23 9.90
C GLN A 152 22.05 -17.60 11.30
N THR A 153 21.59 -16.87 12.32
CA THR A 153 22.02 -17.10 13.71
C THR A 153 21.40 -18.37 14.30
N MET A 154 20.10 -18.57 14.08
CA MET A 154 19.31 -19.68 14.64
C MET A 154 19.24 -20.89 13.73
N LYS A 155 19.76 -20.80 12.49
CA LYS A 155 19.85 -21.87 11.48
C LYS A 155 18.52 -22.50 11.10
N PHE A 156 17.51 -21.66 10.76
CA PHE A 156 16.23 -22.11 10.21
C PHE A 156 16.03 -21.56 8.77
N ASP A 157 15.12 -22.16 7.99
CA ASP A 157 14.74 -21.63 6.66
C ASP A 157 13.91 -20.36 6.85
N PRO A 158 14.37 -19.15 6.41
CA PRO A 158 13.64 -17.90 6.56
C PRO A 158 12.44 -17.78 5.61
N VAL A 159 12.36 -18.59 4.55
CA VAL A 159 11.34 -18.43 3.50
C VAL A 159 9.90 -18.55 4.04
N PRO A 160 9.55 -19.51 4.92
CA PRO A 160 8.22 -19.55 5.53
C PRO A 160 7.84 -18.26 6.25
N MET A 161 8.78 -17.66 6.99
CA MET A 161 8.57 -16.45 7.76
C MET A 161 8.42 -15.25 6.82
N ILE A 162 9.33 -15.08 5.86
CA ILE A 162 9.29 -13.97 4.88
C ILE A 162 8.00 -14.01 4.04
N LEU A 163 7.54 -15.19 3.59
CA LEU A 163 6.26 -15.31 2.88
C LEU A 163 5.08 -14.85 3.74
N SER A 164 5.08 -15.23 5.01
CA SER A 164 4.03 -14.84 5.94
C SER A 164 4.07 -13.35 6.27
N GLU A 165 5.27 -12.75 6.41
CA GLU A 165 5.48 -11.33 6.61
C GLU A 165 4.98 -10.51 5.41
N ILE A 166 5.35 -10.90 4.19
CA ILE A 166 4.88 -10.26 2.95
C ILE A 166 3.35 -10.25 2.91
N PHE A 167 2.74 -11.42 3.12
CA PHE A 167 1.29 -11.56 3.06
C PHE A 167 0.59 -10.70 4.12
N CYS A 168 1.11 -10.71 5.35
CA CYS A 168 0.55 -9.95 6.46
C CYS A 168 0.79 -8.43 6.33
N ALA A 169 1.87 -7.99 5.66
CA ALA A 169 2.09 -6.58 5.37
C ALA A 169 0.99 -6.02 4.44
N ASN A 170 0.76 -6.66 3.30
CA ASN A 170 -0.31 -6.23 2.38
C ASN A 170 -1.71 -6.35 3.05
N LEU A 171 -1.92 -7.42 3.83
CA LEU A 171 -3.17 -7.59 4.57
C LEU A 171 -3.38 -6.46 5.60
N GLY A 172 -2.36 -6.10 6.36
CA GLY A 172 -2.39 -5.00 7.32
C GLY A 172 -2.58 -3.65 6.65
N GLY A 173 -1.96 -3.45 5.49
CA GLY A 173 -2.12 -2.25 4.66
C GLY A 173 -3.58 -2.00 4.27
N ALA A 174 -4.33 -3.06 3.98
CA ALA A 174 -5.76 -2.98 3.66
C ALA A 174 -6.65 -2.53 4.83
N ALA A 175 -6.15 -2.54 6.08
CA ALA A 175 -6.93 -2.23 7.26
C ALA A 175 -7.19 -0.75 7.49
N THR A 176 -6.35 0.13 6.95
CA THR A 176 -6.42 1.57 7.20
C THR A 176 -6.25 2.39 5.92
N MET A 177 -6.63 3.65 5.98
CA MET A 177 -6.41 4.59 4.88
C MET A 177 -4.92 4.76 4.53
N CYS A 178 -4.02 4.64 5.51
CA CYS A 178 -2.61 5.02 5.38
C CYS A 178 -1.67 3.83 5.15
N GLY A 179 -2.19 2.60 5.23
CA GLY A 179 -1.39 1.38 5.19
C GLY A 179 -0.85 1.05 3.81
N ASP A 180 -1.62 1.32 2.75
CA ASP A 180 -1.20 1.09 1.37
C ASP A 180 -1.62 2.25 0.45
N PRO A 181 -0.83 2.58 -0.59
CA PRO A 181 -1.15 3.68 -1.50
C PRO A 181 -2.54 3.63 -2.15
N PRO A 182 -3.10 2.48 -2.57
CA PRO A 182 -4.47 2.41 -3.07
C PRO A 182 -5.49 2.99 -2.10
N ASN A 183 -5.36 2.69 -0.80
CA ASN A 183 -6.28 3.15 0.23
C ASN A 183 -6.17 4.65 0.47
N ILE A 184 -4.96 5.21 0.38
CA ILE A 184 -4.76 6.67 0.44
C ILE A 184 -5.50 7.34 -0.71
N ILE A 185 -5.40 6.79 -1.93
CA ILE A 185 -6.08 7.33 -3.12
C ILE A 185 -7.60 7.21 -2.97
N ILE A 186 -8.11 6.05 -2.53
CA ILE A 186 -9.54 5.83 -2.29
C ILE A 186 -10.06 6.80 -1.23
N GLY A 187 -9.36 6.89 -0.08
CA GLY A 187 -9.74 7.75 1.03
C GLY A 187 -9.76 9.24 0.65
N THR A 188 -8.68 9.75 0.08
CA THR A 188 -8.58 11.16 -0.34
C THR A 188 -9.55 11.50 -1.47
N SER A 189 -9.76 10.59 -2.43
CA SER A 189 -10.67 10.83 -3.55
C SER A 189 -12.14 10.74 -3.16
N LEU A 190 -12.52 9.93 -2.20
CA LEU A 190 -13.92 9.71 -1.77
C LEU A 190 -14.27 10.43 -0.46
N GLY A 191 -13.30 11.11 0.17
CA GLY A 191 -13.50 11.83 1.41
C GLY A 191 -13.63 10.94 2.64
N TYR A 192 -13.11 9.70 2.58
CA TYR A 192 -13.10 8.79 3.73
C TYR A 192 -11.94 9.08 4.68
N THR A 193 -12.21 8.88 5.96
CA THR A 193 -11.28 9.11 7.04
C THR A 193 -10.53 7.82 7.44
N PHE A 194 -9.51 7.97 8.27
CA PHE A 194 -8.80 6.83 8.87
C PHE A 194 -9.75 5.88 9.63
N PHE A 195 -10.74 6.45 10.36
CA PHE A 195 -11.72 5.66 11.09
C PHE A 195 -12.70 4.92 10.19
N ASP A 196 -13.09 5.52 9.07
CA ASP A 196 -13.98 4.86 8.10
C ASP A 196 -13.33 3.57 7.58
N PHE A 197 -12.02 3.60 7.31
CA PHE A 197 -11.27 2.39 6.94
C PHE A 197 -11.21 1.37 8.08
N ILE A 198 -10.80 1.79 9.30
CA ILE A 198 -10.73 0.86 10.45
C ILE A 198 -12.07 0.20 10.69
N GLU A 199 -13.14 0.96 10.66
CA GLU A 199 -14.48 0.44 10.91
C GLU A 199 -14.92 -0.53 9.82
N ASN A 200 -14.66 -0.22 8.56
CA ASN A 200 -15.17 -0.99 7.43
C ASN A 200 -14.20 -2.07 6.96
N THR A 201 -13.00 -1.72 6.53
CA THR A 201 -12.01 -2.70 6.05
C THR A 201 -11.22 -3.32 7.20
N GLY A 202 -10.86 -2.56 8.23
CA GLY A 202 -10.05 -3.04 9.35
C GLY A 202 -10.71 -4.19 10.11
N ALA A 203 -12.02 -4.12 10.34
CA ALA A 203 -12.77 -5.21 10.97
C ALA A 203 -12.72 -6.50 10.12
N ILE A 204 -12.86 -6.39 8.80
CA ILE A 204 -12.77 -7.53 7.87
C ILE A 204 -11.34 -8.08 7.84
N VAL A 205 -10.35 -7.20 7.77
CA VAL A 205 -8.92 -7.56 7.79
C VAL A 205 -8.55 -8.30 9.07
N ALA A 206 -9.09 -7.92 10.22
CA ALA A 206 -8.84 -8.63 11.47
C ALA A 206 -9.32 -10.09 11.42
N VAL A 207 -10.50 -10.35 10.83
CA VAL A 207 -11.00 -11.71 10.61
C VAL A 207 -10.12 -12.46 9.60
N CYS A 208 -9.73 -11.80 8.50
CA CYS A 208 -8.82 -12.35 7.50
C CYS A 208 -7.46 -12.69 8.11
N PHE A 209 -6.91 -11.81 8.97
CA PHE A 209 -5.64 -12.04 9.67
C PHE A 209 -5.70 -13.30 10.55
N ALA A 210 -6.77 -13.48 11.33
CA ALA A 210 -6.94 -14.66 12.14
C ALA A 210 -6.96 -15.95 11.30
N ALA A 211 -7.67 -15.94 10.16
CA ALA A 211 -7.71 -17.07 9.23
C ALA A 211 -6.33 -17.35 8.61
N VAL A 212 -5.60 -16.32 8.18
CA VAL A 212 -4.27 -16.44 7.59
C VAL A 212 -3.22 -16.88 8.62
N ALA A 213 -3.30 -16.38 9.85
CA ALA A 213 -2.40 -16.78 10.91
C ALA A 213 -2.52 -18.30 11.20
N VAL A 214 -3.74 -18.81 11.27
CA VAL A 214 -4.00 -20.24 11.40
C VAL A 214 -3.49 -21.01 10.17
N TYR A 215 -3.76 -20.49 8.97
CA TYR A 215 -3.32 -21.12 7.72
C TYR A 215 -1.80 -21.28 7.65
N PHE A 216 -1.03 -20.19 7.81
CA PHE A 216 0.43 -20.26 7.75
C PHE A 216 1.04 -21.05 8.91
N TRP A 217 0.46 -20.95 10.10
CA TRP A 217 0.86 -21.78 11.23
C TRP A 217 0.69 -23.28 10.90
N LEU A 218 -0.44 -23.69 10.31
CA LEU A 218 -0.66 -25.08 9.89
C LEU A 218 0.31 -25.52 8.80
N CYS A 219 0.62 -24.64 7.84
CA CYS A 219 1.55 -24.92 6.74
C CYS A 219 2.98 -25.14 7.23
N PHE A 220 3.47 -24.25 8.12
CA PHE A 220 4.89 -24.14 8.41
C PHE A 220 5.32 -24.71 9.77
N ARG A 221 4.41 -24.89 10.73
CA ARG A 221 4.77 -25.31 12.10
C ARG A 221 5.61 -26.60 12.17
N LYS A 222 5.34 -27.58 11.30
CA LYS A 222 6.06 -28.87 11.35
C LYS A 222 7.50 -28.74 10.89
N GLU A 223 7.73 -27.95 9.84
CA GLU A 223 9.05 -27.67 9.28
C GLU A 223 9.88 -26.88 10.29
N LEU A 224 9.35 -25.78 10.78
CA LEU A 224 10.01 -24.90 11.75
C LEU A 224 10.32 -25.61 13.08
N LEU A 225 9.39 -26.41 13.62
CA LEU A 225 9.64 -27.19 14.84
C LEU A 225 10.70 -28.28 14.64
N ARG A 226 10.80 -28.84 13.44
CA ARG A 226 11.84 -29.82 13.13
C ARG A 226 13.22 -29.17 13.10
N GLU A 227 13.33 -28.00 12.50
CA GLU A 227 14.58 -27.23 12.43
C GLU A 227 15.00 -26.74 13.81
N GLU A 228 14.07 -26.22 14.60
CA GLU A 228 14.31 -25.79 15.96
C GLU A 228 14.88 -26.92 16.84
N ARG A 229 14.33 -28.12 16.74
CA ARG A 229 14.81 -29.30 17.46
C ARG A 229 16.18 -29.80 16.97
N ALA A 230 16.45 -29.69 15.68
CA ALA A 230 17.73 -30.12 15.08
C ALA A 230 18.90 -29.21 15.50
N ASN A 231 18.61 -27.95 15.78
CA ASN A 231 19.61 -26.91 16.06
C ASN A 231 19.78 -26.56 17.53
N GLY A 232 19.27 -27.37 18.45
CA GLY A 232 19.12 -27.15 19.91
C GLY A 232 20.38 -26.97 20.72
N GLY A 233 21.24 -26.01 20.35
CA GLY A 233 22.37 -25.52 21.13
C GLY A 233 22.11 -24.08 21.67
N PRO A 234 22.88 -23.62 22.66
CA PRO A 234 22.78 -22.24 23.13
C PRO A 234 23.17 -21.29 21.99
N VAL A 235 22.19 -20.56 21.46
CA VAL A 235 22.39 -19.58 20.41
C VAL A 235 22.57 -18.20 21.05
N VAL A 236 23.67 -17.53 20.75
CA VAL A 236 23.89 -16.13 21.16
C VAL A 236 23.11 -15.25 20.21
N CYS A 237 21.92 -14.86 20.62
CA CYS A 237 21.05 -13.99 19.83
C CYS A 237 21.41 -12.51 20.04
N PRO A 238 21.20 -11.66 19.02
CA PRO A 238 21.47 -10.23 19.12
C PRO A 238 20.62 -9.56 20.21
N GLU A 239 21.23 -8.72 21.02
CA GLU A 239 20.52 -7.93 22.03
C GLU A 239 19.78 -6.75 21.35
N PRO A 240 18.52 -6.47 21.70
CA PRO A 240 17.76 -5.35 21.11
C PRO A 240 18.47 -4.00 21.24
N SER A 241 19.18 -3.78 22.34
CA SER A 241 19.94 -2.55 22.59
C SER A 241 21.04 -2.28 21.56
N SER A 242 21.54 -3.32 20.89
CA SER A 242 22.57 -3.19 19.85
C SER A 242 22.05 -2.48 18.57
N ALA A 243 20.74 -2.42 18.38
CA ALA A 243 20.12 -1.71 17.27
C ALA A 243 20.09 -0.19 17.47
N ILE A 244 20.22 0.30 18.69
CA ILE A 244 20.11 1.72 19.02
C ILE A 244 21.51 2.34 19.06
N THR A 245 21.84 3.15 18.05
CA THR A 245 23.12 3.86 17.95
C THR A 245 23.13 5.14 18.81
N ASP A 246 22.04 5.91 18.73
CA ASP A 246 21.83 7.12 19.53
C ASP A 246 20.43 7.09 20.18
N ARG A 247 20.41 7.03 21.52
CA ARG A 247 19.16 6.96 22.30
C ARG A 247 18.30 8.21 22.16
N ARG A 248 18.89 9.40 21.94
CA ARG A 248 18.14 10.65 21.80
C ARG A 248 17.46 10.70 20.43
N ALA A 249 18.22 10.40 19.38
CA ALA A 249 17.67 10.31 18.03
C ALA A 249 16.57 9.24 17.94
N PHE A 250 16.80 8.07 18.53
CA PHE A 250 15.81 6.99 18.61
C PHE A 250 14.51 7.44 19.30
N GLY A 251 14.62 8.03 20.51
CA GLY A 251 13.45 8.48 21.26
C GLY A 251 12.69 9.59 20.55
N ALA A 252 13.39 10.56 19.94
CA ALA A 252 12.78 11.64 19.18
C ALA A 252 12.09 11.12 17.90
N SER A 253 12.72 10.22 17.15
CA SER A 253 12.12 9.61 15.95
C SER A 253 10.89 8.76 16.30
N ALA A 254 10.95 7.97 17.37
CA ALA A 254 9.80 7.22 17.86
C ALA A 254 8.65 8.14 18.31
N ALA A 255 8.97 9.29 18.94
CA ALA A 255 7.97 10.29 19.32
C ALA A 255 7.31 10.93 18.07
N VAL A 256 8.08 11.22 17.00
CA VAL A 256 7.52 11.71 15.73
C VAL A 256 6.61 10.67 15.09
N PHE A 257 6.99 9.39 15.10
CA PHE A 257 6.13 8.32 14.60
C PHE A 257 4.82 8.21 15.39
N LEU A 258 4.91 8.22 16.73
CA LEU A 258 3.71 8.20 17.58
C LEU A 258 2.82 9.43 17.34
N LEU A 259 3.42 10.61 17.17
CA LEU A 259 2.69 11.83 16.79
C LEU A 259 2.00 11.67 15.43
N ALA A 260 2.67 11.08 14.43
CA ALA A 260 2.07 10.80 13.14
C ALA A 260 0.82 9.91 13.28
N VAL A 261 0.93 8.82 14.06
CA VAL A 261 -0.22 7.94 14.35
C VAL A 261 -1.36 8.72 15.02
N VAL A 262 -1.07 9.54 16.04
CA VAL A 262 -2.08 10.37 16.71
C VAL A 262 -2.74 11.35 15.73
N LEU A 263 -1.96 12.05 14.91
CA LEU A 263 -2.50 12.99 13.92
C LEU A 263 -3.38 12.29 12.90
N LEU A 264 -2.98 11.09 12.41
CA LEU A 264 -3.77 10.29 11.47
C LEU A 264 -5.07 9.79 12.09
N VAL A 265 -5.02 9.32 13.34
CA VAL A 265 -6.23 8.88 14.06
C VAL A 265 -7.16 10.05 14.34
N THR A 266 -6.65 11.23 14.63
CA THR A 266 -7.45 12.41 15.00
C THR A 266 -7.72 13.39 13.86
N HIS A 267 -7.35 13.05 12.61
CA HIS A 267 -7.42 14.00 11.49
C HIS A 267 -8.85 14.50 11.22
N ALA A 268 -9.85 13.62 11.35
CA ALA A 268 -11.24 13.99 11.20
C ALA A 268 -11.71 15.02 12.24
N GLN A 269 -11.21 14.92 13.49
CA GLN A 269 -11.56 15.84 14.58
C GLN A 269 -10.74 17.14 14.50
N THR A 270 -9.48 17.05 14.11
CA THR A 270 -8.59 18.21 14.02
C THR A 270 -8.80 19.05 12.77
N GLY A 271 -9.44 18.49 11.74
CA GLY A 271 -9.58 19.10 10.43
C GLY A 271 -8.27 19.19 9.64
N LEU A 272 -7.18 18.55 10.10
CA LEU A 272 -5.93 18.50 9.35
C LEU A 272 -6.06 17.50 8.20
N THR A 273 -5.75 17.93 6.99
CA THR A 273 -5.71 17.02 5.84
C THR A 273 -4.49 16.10 5.90
N VAL A 274 -4.54 14.97 5.19
CA VAL A 274 -3.40 14.05 5.12
C VAL A 274 -2.15 14.71 4.53
N ALA A 275 -2.32 15.65 3.57
CA ALA A 275 -1.22 16.45 3.04
C ALA A 275 -0.51 17.26 4.14
N CYS A 276 -1.28 17.95 4.96
CA CYS A 276 -0.77 18.73 6.09
C CYS A 276 -0.01 17.84 7.09
N ILE A 277 -0.58 16.71 7.44
CA ILE A 277 0.04 15.73 8.34
C ILE A 277 1.37 15.24 7.75
N GLY A 278 1.40 14.86 6.48
CA GLY A 278 2.62 14.42 5.81
C GLY A 278 3.75 15.46 5.87
N VAL A 279 3.43 16.72 5.58
CA VAL A 279 4.40 17.83 5.65
C VAL A 279 4.89 18.09 7.07
N ILE A 280 4.00 18.10 8.07
CA ILE A 280 4.38 18.27 9.49
C ILE A 280 5.34 17.16 9.93
N VAL A 281 4.98 15.92 9.66
CA VAL A 281 5.77 14.75 10.06
C VAL A 281 7.13 14.73 9.37
N ALA A 282 7.18 15.07 8.07
CA ALA A 282 8.44 15.20 7.34
C ALA A 282 9.33 16.30 7.94
N ALA A 283 8.78 17.47 8.19
CA ALA A 283 9.53 18.60 8.77
C ALA A 283 10.11 18.26 10.14
N LEU A 284 9.31 17.62 11.01
CA LEU A 284 9.75 17.18 12.33
C LEU A 284 10.84 16.11 12.23
N THR A 285 10.72 15.14 11.33
CA THR A 285 11.73 14.11 11.10
C THR A 285 13.04 14.72 10.64
N LEU A 286 13.01 15.62 9.65
CA LEU A 286 14.22 16.29 9.18
C LEU A 286 14.85 17.16 10.26
N LEU A 287 14.04 17.81 11.10
CA LEU A 287 14.54 18.56 12.25
C LEU A 287 15.25 17.65 13.27
N VAL A 288 14.65 16.52 13.63
CA VAL A 288 15.26 15.53 14.53
C VAL A 288 16.59 15.04 13.95
N MET A 289 16.65 14.69 12.67
CA MET A 289 17.87 14.23 12.01
C MET A 289 18.94 15.34 11.95
N ALA A 290 18.54 16.58 11.68
CA ALA A 290 19.46 17.72 11.68
C ALA A 290 20.10 17.98 13.03
N LEU A 291 19.32 17.90 14.11
CA LEU A 291 19.78 18.15 15.48
C LEU A 291 20.62 16.99 16.04
N SER A 292 20.31 15.74 15.64
CA SER A 292 20.99 14.55 16.18
C SER A 292 22.25 14.17 15.41
N HIS A 293 22.20 14.21 14.08
CA HIS A 293 23.26 13.68 13.20
C HIS A 293 23.81 14.70 12.19
N GLY A 294 23.25 15.93 12.17
CA GLY A 294 23.70 17.00 11.30
C GLY A 294 23.20 16.94 9.87
N ARG A 295 23.65 17.92 9.04
CA ARG A 295 23.14 18.13 7.68
C ARG A 295 23.39 16.98 6.71
N ALA A 296 24.44 16.21 6.89
CA ALA A 296 24.75 15.08 6.01
C ALA A 296 23.63 14.01 6.07
N THR A 297 23.17 13.67 7.27
CA THR A 297 22.09 12.70 7.48
C THR A 297 20.75 13.20 6.96
N VAL A 298 20.46 14.50 7.07
CA VAL A 298 19.28 15.09 6.45
C VAL A 298 19.27 14.87 4.93
N LEU A 299 20.41 15.11 4.27
CA LEU A 299 20.53 14.89 2.82
C LEU A 299 20.40 13.41 2.45
N GLU A 300 20.89 12.50 3.30
CA GLU A 300 20.71 11.06 3.09
C GLU A 300 19.25 10.64 3.23
N VAL A 301 18.52 11.14 4.25
CA VAL A 301 17.08 10.87 4.42
C VAL A 301 16.29 11.38 3.20
N ILE A 302 16.56 12.60 2.75
CA ILE A 302 15.91 13.15 1.56
C ILE A 302 16.23 12.32 0.30
N ARG A 303 17.47 11.89 0.13
CA ARG A 303 17.87 11.03 -1.00
C ARG A 303 17.31 9.61 -0.93
N GLY A 304 16.97 9.13 0.27
CA GLY A 304 16.32 7.84 0.50
C GLY A 304 14.86 7.80 0.07
N VAL A 305 14.22 8.95 -0.16
CA VAL A 305 12.83 9.00 -0.66
C VAL A 305 12.74 8.40 -2.05
N ASP A 306 11.77 7.55 -2.27
CA ASP A 306 11.50 6.97 -3.59
C ASP A 306 10.77 7.97 -4.51
N TYR A 307 11.54 8.89 -5.07
CA TYR A 307 11.03 9.87 -6.04
C TYR A 307 10.45 9.21 -7.30
N LYS A 308 10.89 8.00 -7.65
CA LYS A 308 10.37 7.28 -8.82
C LYS A 308 8.89 6.94 -8.62
N THR A 309 8.53 6.47 -7.43
CA THR A 309 7.13 6.22 -7.06
C THR A 309 6.30 7.51 -7.05
N LEU A 310 6.83 8.63 -6.53
CA LEU A 310 6.10 9.90 -6.57
C LEU A 310 5.85 10.40 -8.01
N LEU A 311 6.86 10.31 -8.88
CA LEU A 311 6.75 10.66 -10.30
C LEU A 311 5.79 9.71 -11.05
N PHE A 312 5.79 8.44 -10.70
CA PHE A 312 4.84 7.46 -11.22
C PHE A 312 3.39 7.89 -10.94
N PHE A 313 3.07 8.34 -9.72
CA PHE A 313 1.73 8.83 -9.38
C PHE A 313 1.33 10.05 -10.21
N ILE A 314 2.23 11.00 -10.43
CA ILE A 314 1.94 12.20 -11.23
C ILE A 314 1.49 11.79 -12.64
N GLY A 315 2.26 10.95 -13.33
CA GLY A 315 1.92 10.50 -14.68
C GLY A 315 0.64 9.66 -14.73
N LEU A 316 0.43 8.81 -13.71
CA LEU A 316 -0.76 7.97 -13.58
C LEU A 316 -2.04 8.80 -13.44
N PHE A 317 -2.07 9.77 -12.52
CA PHE A 317 -3.25 10.61 -12.30
C PHE A 317 -3.64 11.39 -13.55
N VAL A 318 -2.66 11.91 -14.29
CA VAL A 318 -2.93 12.60 -15.57
C VAL A 318 -3.51 11.62 -16.60
N SER A 319 -2.98 10.40 -16.67
CA SER A 319 -3.46 9.38 -17.61
C SER A 319 -4.90 8.94 -17.31
N VAL A 320 -5.23 8.75 -16.03
CA VAL A 320 -6.60 8.43 -15.56
C VAL A 320 -7.55 9.59 -15.81
N CYS A 321 -7.13 10.84 -15.56
CA CYS A 321 -7.92 12.04 -15.88
C CYS A 321 -8.29 12.10 -17.38
N GLY A 322 -7.39 11.63 -18.26
CA GLY A 322 -7.68 11.50 -19.69
C GLY A 322 -8.84 10.55 -19.99
N LEU A 323 -8.90 9.40 -19.32
CA LEU A 323 -10.02 8.46 -19.46
C LEU A 323 -11.33 9.03 -18.90
N GLU A 324 -11.25 9.71 -17.74
CA GLU A 324 -12.40 10.32 -17.08
C GLU A 324 -13.01 11.42 -17.96
N LYS A 325 -12.21 12.40 -18.39
CA LYS A 325 -12.66 13.54 -19.21
C LYS A 325 -13.17 13.14 -20.59
N THR A 326 -12.75 12.00 -21.11
CA THR A 326 -13.25 11.46 -22.38
C THR A 326 -14.50 10.56 -22.21
N GLY A 327 -14.95 10.28 -20.98
CA GLY A 327 -16.12 9.46 -20.70
C GLY A 327 -15.90 7.95 -20.92
N VAL A 328 -14.64 7.50 -20.98
CA VAL A 328 -14.32 6.06 -21.13
C VAL A 328 -14.73 5.28 -19.88
N LEU A 329 -14.54 5.90 -18.70
CA LEU A 329 -14.85 5.25 -17.42
C LEU A 329 -16.35 5.02 -17.23
N ASP A 330 -17.20 5.89 -17.77
CA ASP A 330 -18.65 5.70 -17.80
C ASP A 330 -19.09 4.51 -18.67
N ILE A 331 -18.34 4.24 -19.74
CA ILE A 331 -18.60 3.06 -20.59
C ILE A 331 -18.31 1.79 -19.79
N ILE A 332 -17.20 1.75 -19.04
CA ILE A 332 -16.84 0.62 -18.19
C ILE A 332 -17.89 0.44 -17.08
N ALA A 333 -18.31 1.54 -16.44
CA ALA A 333 -19.34 1.51 -15.42
C ALA A 333 -20.64 0.89 -15.92
N ARG A 334 -21.15 1.37 -17.07
CA ARG A 334 -22.37 0.83 -17.70
C ARG A 334 -22.22 -0.65 -18.08
N PHE A 335 -21.04 -1.06 -18.53
CA PHE A 335 -20.77 -2.46 -18.84
C PHE A 335 -20.89 -3.35 -17.60
N ILE A 336 -20.30 -2.94 -16.48
CA ILE A 336 -20.41 -3.66 -15.20
C ILE A 336 -21.86 -3.70 -14.72
N THR A 337 -22.56 -2.58 -14.74
CA THR A 337 -23.98 -2.49 -14.38
C THR A 337 -24.86 -3.43 -15.25
N ASN A 338 -24.64 -3.45 -16.55
CA ASN A 338 -25.41 -4.32 -17.45
C ASN A 338 -25.18 -5.82 -17.17
N ILE A 339 -23.93 -6.23 -16.93
CA ILE A 339 -23.61 -7.64 -16.62
C ILE A 339 -24.18 -8.05 -15.26
N SER A 340 -24.19 -7.14 -14.29
CA SER A 340 -24.70 -7.41 -12.94
C SER A 340 -26.22 -7.45 -12.87
N GLY A 341 -26.90 -6.97 -13.92
CA GLY A 341 -28.36 -6.81 -13.95
C GLY A 341 -28.89 -5.81 -12.90
N GLY A 342 -28.04 -4.86 -12.44
CA GLY A 342 -28.37 -3.90 -11.40
C GLY A 342 -28.43 -4.49 -9.97
N HIS A 343 -28.06 -5.75 -9.78
CA HIS A 343 -28.04 -6.37 -8.45
C HIS A 343 -26.80 -5.94 -7.66
N VAL A 344 -27.00 -5.21 -6.58
CA VAL A 344 -25.92 -4.69 -5.70
C VAL A 344 -24.93 -5.77 -5.28
N ALA A 345 -25.43 -6.94 -4.84
CA ALA A 345 -24.60 -8.07 -4.43
C ALA A 345 -23.66 -8.53 -5.56
N THR A 346 -24.17 -8.60 -6.79
CA THR A 346 -23.39 -9.00 -7.97
C THR A 346 -22.33 -7.95 -8.30
N ILE A 347 -22.68 -6.66 -8.23
CA ILE A 347 -21.73 -5.55 -8.46
C ILE A 347 -20.56 -5.62 -7.44
N VAL A 348 -20.88 -5.78 -6.15
CA VAL A 348 -19.88 -5.89 -5.09
C VAL A 348 -18.94 -7.06 -5.34
N VAL A 349 -19.47 -8.24 -5.69
CA VAL A 349 -18.63 -9.42 -6.00
C VAL A 349 -17.76 -9.17 -7.23
N ILE A 350 -18.33 -8.57 -8.30
CA ILE A 350 -17.55 -8.27 -9.50
C ILE A 350 -16.40 -7.30 -9.16
N ILE A 351 -16.69 -6.19 -8.45
CA ILE A 351 -15.64 -5.22 -8.08
C ILE A 351 -14.58 -5.89 -7.22
N LEU A 352 -14.96 -6.63 -6.18
CA LEU A 352 -14.04 -7.30 -5.26
C LEU A 352 -13.12 -8.31 -5.99
N TRP A 353 -13.69 -9.24 -6.74
CA TRP A 353 -12.94 -10.31 -7.39
C TRP A 353 -12.21 -9.86 -8.65
N LEU A 354 -12.78 -8.94 -9.43
CA LEU A 354 -12.10 -8.34 -10.58
C LEU A 354 -10.86 -7.58 -10.09
N SER A 355 -11.00 -6.80 -9.02
CA SER A 355 -9.89 -6.09 -8.40
C SER A 355 -8.80 -7.05 -7.94
N ALA A 356 -9.18 -8.15 -7.28
CA ALA A 356 -8.24 -9.14 -6.79
C ALA A 356 -7.48 -9.85 -7.92
N VAL A 357 -8.20 -10.30 -8.95
CA VAL A 357 -7.58 -10.99 -10.10
C VAL A 357 -6.65 -10.03 -10.86
N THR A 358 -7.08 -8.79 -11.06
CA THR A 358 -6.25 -7.79 -11.76
C THR A 358 -5.02 -7.46 -10.94
N SER A 359 -5.18 -7.20 -9.64
CA SER A 359 -4.07 -6.86 -8.73
C SER A 359 -3.07 -8.02 -8.55
N ALA A 360 -3.47 -9.26 -8.79
CA ALA A 360 -2.53 -10.37 -8.78
C ALA A 360 -1.44 -10.29 -9.87
N PHE A 361 -1.68 -9.56 -10.95
CA PHE A 361 -0.78 -9.45 -12.10
C PHE A 361 -0.36 -8.03 -12.46
N VAL A 362 -1.14 -7.05 -12.01
CA VAL A 362 -0.91 -5.62 -12.23
C VAL A 362 -0.81 -4.95 -10.87
N ASP A 363 0.14 -4.02 -10.72
CA ASP A 363 0.29 -3.24 -9.49
C ASP A 363 -1.07 -2.67 -9.03
N ASN A 364 -1.36 -2.78 -7.74
CA ASN A 364 -2.64 -2.39 -7.12
C ASN A 364 -2.96 -0.90 -7.29
N ILE A 365 -1.95 -0.04 -7.35
CA ILE A 365 -2.09 1.42 -7.39
C ILE A 365 -2.78 1.92 -8.66
N PRO A 366 -2.28 1.61 -9.89
CA PRO A 366 -2.91 2.11 -11.12
C PRO A 366 -4.32 1.56 -11.31
N PHE A 367 -4.57 0.35 -10.85
CA PHE A 367 -5.90 -0.24 -10.93
C PHE A 367 -6.89 0.50 -10.02
N ALA A 368 -6.53 0.72 -8.74
CA ALA A 368 -7.38 1.44 -7.79
C ALA A 368 -7.71 2.86 -8.29
N ALA A 369 -6.68 3.62 -8.73
CA ALA A 369 -6.87 4.97 -9.25
C ALA A 369 -7.84 5.02 -10.43
N THR A 370 -7.80 4.02 -11.30
CA THR A 370 -8.70 3.93 -12.47
C THR A 370 -10.13 3.55 -12.07
N MET A 371 -10.27 2.69 -11.06
CA MET A 371 -11.58 2.18 -10.66
C MET A 371 -12.39 3.16 -9.80
N ILE A 372 -11.77 4.16 -9.16
CA ILE A 372 -12.49 5.13 -8.32
C ILE A 372 -13.57 5.89 -9.11
N PRO A 373 -13.28 6.51 -10.25
CA PRO A 373 -14.34 7.14 -11.04
C PRO A 373 -15.39 6.14 -11.55
N VAL A 374 -14.99 4.89 -11.84
CA VAL A 374 -15.92 3.83 -12.29
C VAL A 374 -16.91 3.50 -11.18
N ILE A 375 -16.46 3.26 -9.95
CA ILE A 375 -17.38 2.95 -8.83
C ILE A 375 -18.27 4.13 -8.47
N ARG A 376 -17.80 5.38 -8.62
CA ARG A 376 -18.65 6.58 -8.48
C ARG A 376 -19.75 6.61 -9.52
N SER A 377 -19.42 6.34 -10.79
CA SER A 377 -20.40 6.31 -11.88
C SER A 377 -21.41 5.18 -11.65
N ILE A 378 -20.99 4.00 -11.22
CA ILE A 378 -21.90 2.88 -10.88
C ILE A 378 -22.82 3.29 -9.72
N ALA A 379 -22.29 3.83 -8.64
CA ALA A 379 -23.04 4.24 -7.47
C ALA A 379 -24.11 5.31 -7.83
N ALA A 380 -23.74 6.27 -8.68
CA ALA A 380 -24.67 7.30 -9.16
C ALA A 380 -25.77 6.75 -10.06
N VAL A 381 -25.49 5.77 -10.92
CA VAL A 381 -26.48 5.15 -11.82
C VAL A 381 -27.45 4.25 -11.06
N GLU A 382 -26.94 3.45 -10.13
CA GLU A 382 -27.74 2.47 -9.37
C GLU A 382 -28.37 3.08 -8.11
N GLY A 383 -28.02 4.31 -7.73
CA GLY A 383 -28.52 4.97 -6.52
C GLY A 383 -28.07 4.29 -5.23
N MET A 384 -26.89 3.67 -5.23
CA MET A 384 -26.31 2.97 -4.08
C MET A 384 -25.21 3.78 -3.40
N ASP A 385 -24.91 3.42 -2.13
CA ASP A 385 -23.77 4.01 -1.42
C ASP A 385 -22.43 3.61 -2.09
N VAL A 386 -21.65 4.61 -2.47
CA VAL A 386 -20.31 4.40 -3.04
C VAL A 386 -19.36 3.71 -2.07
N GLY A 387 -19.59 3.85 -0.75
CA GLY A 387 -18.76 3.25 0.29
C GLY A 387 -18.65 1.75 0.16
N VAL A 388 -19.74 1.05 -0.11
CA VAL A 388 -19.72 -0.41 -0.26
C VAL A 388 -18.80 -0.85 -1.40
N LEU A 389 -18.81 -0.11 -2.53
CA LEU A 389 -17.94 -0.37 -3.66
C LEU A 389 -16.49 0.04 -3.37
N ALA A 390 -16.30 1.11 -2.60
CA ALA A 390 -14.96 1.54 -2.18
C ALA A 390 -14.28 0.49 -1.29
N TRP A 391 -15.02 -0.09 -0.34
CA TRP A 391 -14.49 -1.16 0.51
C TRP A 391 -14.23 -2.45 -0.28
N ALA A 392 -15.08 -2.80 -1.23
CA ALA A 392 -14.84 -3.92 -2.13
C ALA A 392 -13.61 -3.70 -3.02
N LEU A 393 -13.43 -2.48 -3.54
CA LEU A 393 -12.24 -2.10 -4.33
C LEU A 393 -10.97 -2.17 -3.50
N SER A 394 -10.96 -1.55 -2.31
CA SER A 394 -9.83 -1.55 -1.38
C SER A 394 -9.38 -2.96 -1.02
N LEU A 395 -10.31 -3.78 -0.48
CA LEU A 395 -10.01 -5.16 -0.12
C LEU A 395 -9.57 -6.00 -1.33
N GLY A 396 -10.23 -5.82 -2.49
CA GLY A 396 -9.88 -6.55 -3.70
C GLY A 396 -8.47 -6.23 -4.19
N THR A 397 -8.10 -4.95 -4.25
CA THR A 397 -6.78 -4.52 -4.74
C THR A 397 -5.65 -4.95 -3.80
N ASP A 398 -5.79 -4.70 -2.50
CA ASP A 398 -4.71 -4.96 -1.55
C ASP A 398 -4.53 -6.46 -1.27
N LEU A 399 -5.64 -7.19 -1.08
CA LEU A 399 -5.56 -8.62 -0.78
C LEU A 399 -5.23 -9.46 -2.02
N GLY A 400 -5.75 -9.06 -3.19
CA GLY A 400 -5.52 -9.77 -4.46
C GLY A 400 -4.07 -9.78 -4.88
N GLY A 401 -3.34 -8.69 -4.65
CA GLY A 401 -1.91 -8.55 -4.93
C GLY A 401 -1.04 -9.61 -4.25
N ASN A 402 -1.51 -10.21 -3.16
CA ASN A 402 -0.80 -11.28 -2.48
C ASN A 402 -0.66 -12.59 -3.28
N ALA A 403 -1.47 -12.81 -4.31
CA ALA A 403 -1.52 -14.09 -5.01
C ALA A 403 -0.22 -14.44 -5.75
N THR A 404 0.50 -13.44 -6.27
CA THR A 404 1.71 -13.65 -7.09
C THR A 404 2.90 -12.82 -6.58
N PRO A 405 4.14 -13.22 -6.92
CA PRO A 405 5.34 -12.48 -6.50
C PRO A 405 5.42 -11.05 -7.06
N ILE A 406 4.66 -10.73 -8.10
CA ILE A 406 4.67 -9.42 -8.78
C ILE A 406 3.41 -8.59 -8.54
N GLY A 407 2.38 -9.16 -7.87
CA GLY A 407 1.08 -8.51 -7.69
C GLY A 407 1.12 -7.29 -6.76
N ALA A 408 2.12 -7.20 -5.89
CA ALA A 408 2.37 -6.01 -5.08
C ALA A 408 3.86 -5.72 -4.97
N SER A 409 4.23 -4.46 -4.85
CA SER A 409 5.64 -4.05 -4.75
C SER A 409 6.33 -4.63 -3.51
N ALA A 410 5.62 -4.82 -2.39
CA ALA A 410 6.12 -5.48 -1.19
C ALA A 410 6.55 -6.95 -1.45
N ASN A 411 5.83 -7.67 -2.34
CA ASN A 411 6.18 -9.04 -2.71
C ASN A 411 7.51 -9.10 -3.44
N VAL A 412 7.72 -8.17 -4.39
CA VAL A 412 8.95 -8.04 -5.16
C VAL A 412 10.14 -7.74 -4.23
N VAL A 413 9.95 -6.81 -3.30
CA VAL A 413 10.99 -6.43 -2.33
C VAL A 413 11.33 -7.60 -1.40
N GLY A 414 10.33 -8.24 -0.79
CA GLY A 414 10.56 -9.35 0.14
C GLY A 414 11.22 -10.55 -0.54
N THR A 415 10.80 -10.91 -1.75
CA THR A 415 11.44 -11.99 -2.52
C THR A 415 12.85 -11.62 -2.96
N SER A 416 13.12 -10.35 -3.30
CA SER A 416 14.45 -9.85 -3.65
C SER A 416 15.40 -9.87 -2.45
N VAL A 417 14.93 -9.42 -1.26
CA VAL A 417 15.71 -9.47 -0.02
C VAL A 417 16.07 -10.92 0.33
N SER A 418 15.11 -11.81 0.26
CA SER A 418 15.31 -13.25 0.48
C SER A 418 16.36 -13.84 -0.48
N ALA A 419 16.29 -13.51 -1.78
CA ALA A 419 17.23 -13.96 -2.79
C ALA A 419 18.65 -13.44 -2.54
N LYS A 420 18.80 -12.15 -2.17
CA LYS A 420 20.08 -11.55 -1.79
C LYS A 420 20.68 -12.21 -0.54
N GLY A 421 19.85 -12.69 0.37
CA GLY A 421 20.25 -13.45 1.56
C GLY A 421 20.64 -14.90 1.27
N GLY A 422 20.55 -15.37 0.02
CA GLY A 422 20.86 -16.74 -0.38
C GLY A 422 19.66 -17.70 -0.34
N TYR A 423 18.45 -17.21 -0.14
CA TYR A 423 17.21 -17.99 -0.06
C TYR A 423 16.21 -17.55 -1.14
N PRO A 424 16.44 -17.87 -2.44
CA PRO A 424 15.56 -17.43 -3.52
C PRO A 424 14.17 -18.06 -3.42
N ILE A 425 13.14 -17.23 -3.55
CA ILE A 425 11.74 -17.65 -3.56
C ILE A 425 11.24 -17.66 -5.00
N GLY A 426 11.19 -18.86 -5.60
CA GLY A 426 10.67 -19.02 -6.96
C GLY A 426 9.13 -18.91 -7.01
N TRP A 427 8.59 -18.60 -8.20
CA TRP A 427 7.15 -18.50 -8.48
C TRP A 427 6.34 -19.66 -7.92
N GLY A 428 6.78 -20.90 -8.17
CA GLY A 428 6.08 -22.10 -7.70
C GLY A 428 5.98 -22.17 -6.17
N ARG A 429 7.07 -21.84 -5.45
CA ARG A 429 7.06 -21.84 -3.98
C ARG A 429 6.18 -20.71 -3.43
N TYR A 430 6.26 -19.53 -4.01
CA TYR A 430 5.42 -18.40 -3.62
C TYR A 430 3.93 -18.70 -3.83
N CYS A 431 3.53 -19.02 -5.06
CA CYS A 431 2.13 -19.25 -5.41
C CYS A 431 1.53 -20.46 -4.68
N LYS A 432 2.32 -21.48 -4.38
CA LYS A 432 1.86 -22.67 -3.63
C LYS A 432 1.24 -22.31 -2.27
N TYR A 433 1.79 -21.30 -1.59
CA TYR A 433 1.32 -20.88 -0.26
C TYR A 433 0.43 -19.63 -0.32
N CYS A 434 0.77 -18.67 -1.17
CA CYS A 434 0.09 -17.38 -1.19
C CYS A 434 -1.23 -17.41 -1.99
N VAL A 435 -1.36 -18.20 -3.09
CA VAL A 435 -2.62 -18.28 -3.84
C VAL A 435 -3.76 -18.86 -2.98
N PRO A 436 -3.60 -20.01 -2.28
CA PRO A 436 -4.67 -20.52 -1.42
C PRO A 436 -5.00 -19.57 -0.27
N ALA A 437 -3.99 -18.88 0.31
CA ALA A 437 -4.21 -17.88 1.35
C ALA A 437 -5.01 -16.68 0.80
N THR A 438 -4.70 -16.23 -0.42
CA THR A 438 -5.45 -15.15 -1.09
C THR A 438 -6.90 -15.55 -1.36
N ILE A 439 -7.14 -16.75 -1.88
CA ILE A 439 -8.50 -17.25 -2.08
C ILE A 439 -9.27 -17.31 -0.73
N LEU A 440 -8.60 -17.74 0.34
CA LEU A 440 -9.19 -17.78 1.68
C LEU A 440 -9.63 -16.39 2.14
N VAL A 441 -8.73 -15.39 2.08
CA VAL A 441 -9.07 -14.02 2.53
C VAL A 441 -10.10 -13.36 1.64
N MET A 442 -10.09 -13.63 0.33
CA MET A 442 -11.10 -13.14 -0.60
C MET A 442 -12.48 -13.73 -0.31
N ALA A 443 -12.55 -15.02 -0.01
CA ALA A 443 -13.81 -15.67 0.40
C ALA A 443 -14.32 -15.10 1.73
N VAL A 444 -13.45 -14.92 2.73
CA VAL A 444 -13.79 -14.30 4.01
C VAL A 444 -14.28 -12.87 3.79
N SER A 445 -13.58 -12.06 3.00
CA SER A 445 -13.95 -10.68 2.69
C SER A 445 -15.31 -10.62 1.99
N THR A 446 -15.59 -11.54 1.06
CA THR A 446 -16.89 -11.65 0.40
C THR A 446 -18.00 -11.87 1.42
N VAL A 447 -17.84 -12.87 2.30
CA VAL A 447 -18.83 -13.18 3.35
C VAL A 447 -19.03 -12.00 4.28
N CYS A 448 -17.94 -11.36 4.73
CA CYS A 448 -18.02 -10.20 5.64
C CYS A 448 -18.73 -9.01 4.99
N LEU A 449 -18.44 -8.70 3.72
CA LEU A 449 -19.12 -7.63 2.98
C LEU A 449 -20.61 -7.92 2.83
N PHE A 450 -20.99 -9.17 2.55
CA PHE A 450 -22.39 -9.56 2.46
C PHE A 450 -23.12 -9.41 3.81
N LEU A 451 -22.52 -9.90 4.88
CA LEU A 451 -23.13 -9.82 6.20
C LEU A 451 -23.29 -8.40 6.74
N ARG A 452 -22.44 -7.48 6.26
CA ARG A 452 -22.42 -6.10 6.77
C ARG A 452 -23.25 -5.13 5.94
N TYR A 453 -23.33 -5.31 4.62
CA TYR A 453 -23.87 -4.31 3.71
C TYR A 453 -25.02 -4.80 2.82
N LEU A 454 -25.29 -6.09 2.79
CA LEU A 454 -26.31 -6.72 1.94
C LEU A 454 -27.28 -7.57 2.74
#